data_65795b6194b90abd27a64bd1be77d533
#
_entry.id   65795b6194b90abd27a64bd1be77d533
#
_cell.length_a   1.000
_cell.length_b   1.000
_cell.length_c   1.000
_cell.angle_alpha   90.00
_cell.angle_beta   90.00
_cell.angle_gamma   90.00
#
_symmetry.space_group_name_H-M   'P 1'
#
loop_
_entity.id
_entity.type
_entity.pdbx_description
1 polymer ?
#
loop_
_entity_poly.entity_id
_entity_poly.type
_entity_poly.pdbx_seq_one_letter_code
_entity_poly.pdbx_strand_id
1 'polypeptide(L)'
;MRLAVLLALPGALLAPAAAQAAPTLVVDVPKPSVGYGARHTVMGTLADGLTPLPGQQVILEGRRYPYQGSYRVIAKTLTDAKGAFTFKPKLDRDHVLRVVAPAQQLFSRRERVYTLPSFTLSYRAVGPGVARLTQRYTVPADVKLSAPTHFYLGRRGAKVASRQVRGDTRRTSAGHYMSSVKVRLPAAWKGRFRFGSCFRTTPGSGMGDPNATCPKVHLRF
;
A
#
# COMPACT_ATOMS: atom_id res chain seq x y z
N MET A 1 -38.39 -83.18 8.33
CA MET A 1 -37.21 -82.51 7.69
C MET A 1 -37.59 -81.10 7.35
N ARG A 2 -37.06 -80.12 8.01
CA ARG A 2 -37.24 -78.69 7.77
C ARG A 2 -35.92 -78.13 7.21
N LEU A 3 -35.90 -77.71 5.94
CA LEU A 3 -34.78 -77.05 5.27
C LEU A 3 -34.75 -75.56 5.70
N ALA A 4 -33.68 -75.13 6.28
CA ALA A 4 -33.44 -73.73 6.55
C ALA A 4 -32.61 -73.15 5.38
N VAL A 5 -33.15 -72.19 4.67
CA VAL A 5 -32.47 -71.43 3.60
C VAL A 5 -31.82 -70.21 4.27
N LEU A 6 -30.48 -70.18 4.32
CA LEU A 6 -29.71 -68.97 4.70
C LEU A 6 -29.63 -68.03 3.48
N LEU A 7 -30.27 -66.86 3.59
CA LEU A 7 -30.05 -65.76 2.67
C LEU A 7 -28.79 -64.97 3.11
N ALA A 8 -27.75 -65.01 2.29
CA ALA A 8 -26.56 -64.15 2.46
C ALA A 8 -26.84 -62.76 1.85
N LEU A 9 -26.86 -61.70 2.66
CA LEU A 9 -26.91 -60.31 2.25
C LEU A 9 -25.53 -59.88 1.76
N PRO A 10 -25.37 -59.30 0.56
CA PRO A 10 -24.11 -58.68 0.14
C PRO A 10 -23.88 -57.38 0.92
N GLY A 11 -22.84 -57.34 1.74
CA GLY A 11 -22.38 -56.10 2.38
C GLY A 11 -21.83 -55.11 1.37
N ALA A 12 -22.54 -54.04 1.12
CA ALA A 12 -22.03 -52.92 0.33
C ALA A 12 -20.92 -52.21 1.09
N LEU A 13 -19.67 -52.35 0.64
CA LEU A 13 -18.51 -51.58 1.09
C LEU A 13 -18.71 -50.09 0.68
N LEU A 14 -19.13 -49.28 1.61
CA LEU A 14 -19.11 -47.81 1.45
C LEU A 14 -17.65 -47.36 1.40
N ALA A 15 -17.15 -47.08 0.19
CA ALA A 15 -15.84 -46.42 0.03
C ALA A 15 -15.91 -45.04 0.71
N PRO A 16 -14.91 -44.65 1.54
CA PRO A 16 -14.88 -43.32 2.12
C PRO A 16 -14.79 -42.29 1.01
N ALA A 17 -15.74 -41.35 0.96
CA ALA A 17 -15.68 -40.20 0.07
C ALA A 17 -14.37 -39.43 0.40
N ALA A 18 -13.47 -39.39 -0.58
CA ALA A 18 -12.28 -38.56 -0.47
C ALA A 18 -12.72 -37.12 -0.21
N ALA A 19 -12.35 -36.56 0.94
CA ALA A 19 -12.61 -35.17 1.24
C ALA A 19 -11.90 -34.30 0.19
N GLN A 20 -12.65 -33.75 -0.74
CA GLN A 20 -12.11 -32.79 -1.71
C GLN A 20 -11.66 -31.56 -0.95
N ALA A 21 -10.38 -31.20 -1.09
CA ALA A 21 -9.85 -29.98 -0.53
C ALA A 21 -10.59 -28.78 -1.14
N ALA A 22 -11.05 -27.86 -0.31
CA ALA A 22 -11.77 -26.69 -0.79
C ALA A 22 -10.82 -25.74 -1.55
N PRO A 23 -11.27 -25.08 -2.61
CA PRO A 23 -10.45 -24.10 -3.32
C PRO A 23 -10.06 -22.94 -2.40
N THR A 24 -8.83 -22.45 -2.58
CA THR A 24 -8.21 -21.40 -1.76
C THR A 24 -7.74 -20.24 -2.60
N LEU A 25 -7.94 -19.01 -2.08
CA LEU A 25 -7.49 -17.77 -2.68
C LEU A 25 -6.59 -17.04 -1.69
N VAL A 26 -5.28 -17.00 -1.98
CA VAL A 26 -4.28 -16.30 -1.17
C VAL A 26 -3.92 -15.00 -1.86
N VAL A 27 -3.87 -13.90 -1.10
CA VAL A 27 -3.55 -12.56 -1.61
C VAL A 27 -2.51 -11.90 -0.73
N ASP A 28 -1.55 -11.24 -1.37
CA ASP A 28 -0.50 -10.46 -0.72
C ASP A 28 -0.37 -9.07 -1.35
N VAL A 29 -0.06 -8.09 -0.49
CA VAL A 29 0.23 -6.70 -0.87
C VAL A 29 1.58 -6.31 -0.27
N PRO A 30 2.70 -6.61 -0.94
CA PRO A 30 4.04 -6.45 -0.39
C PRO A 30 4.39 -5.02 0.04
N LYS A 31 3.78 -4.04 -0.61
CA LYS A 31 3.94 -2.61 -0.29
C LYS A 31 2.57 -1.96 -0.16
N PRO A 32 2.02 -1.91 1.06
CA PRO A 32 0.69 -1.31 1.28
C PRO A 32 0.68 0.20 1.06
N SER A 33 1.83 0.87 1.05
CA SER A 33 1.93 2.34 0.87
C SER A 33 2.80 2.68 -0.34
N VAL A 34 2.27 3.49 -1.27
CA VAL A 34 3.00 4.01 -2.44
C VAL A 34 2.73 5.50 -2.64
N GLY A 35 3.63 6.20 -3.33
CA GLY A 35 3.41 7.61 -3.72
C GLY A 35 2.33 7.76 -4.78
N TYR A 36 1.57 8.85 -4.74
CA TYR A 36 0.58 9.19 -5.76
C TYR A 36 1.19 9.16 -7.16
N GLY A 37 0.50 8.51 -8.07
CA GLY A 37 0.98 8.28 -9.42
C GLY A 37 1.75 6.97 -9.62
N ALA A 38 2.26 6.35 -8.56
CA ALA A 38 2.84 5.02 -8.61
C ALA A 38 1.77 3.93 -8.62
N ARG A 39 2.17 2.70 -8.91
CA ARG A 39 1.28 1.53 -8.92
C ARG A 39 1.46 0.71 -7.65
N HIS A 40 0.34 0.33 -7.03
CA HIS A 40 0.34 -0.72 -6.03
C HIS A 40 0.56 -2.08 -6.71
N THR A 41 1.17 -3.02 -5.99
CA THR A 41 1.23 -4.42 -6.44
C THR A 41 0.34 -5.24 -5.53
N VAL A 42 -0.61 -5.97 -6.13
CA VAL A 42 -1.47 -6.95 -5.47
C VAL A 42 -1.26 -8.26 -6.19
N MET A 43 -0.80 -9.27 -5.50
CA MET A 43 -0.50 -10.58 -6.08
C MET A 43 -1.13 -11.70 -5.27
N GLY A 44 -1.26 -12.86 -5.85
CA GLY A 44 -1.81 -14.00 -5.15
C GLY A 44 -1.83 -15.27 -5.98
N THR A 45 -2.41 -16.30 -5.39
CA THR A 45 -2.60 -17.61 -6.02
C THR A 45 -4.00 -18.12 -5.78
N LEU A 46 -4.50 -18.87 -6.75
CA LEU A 46 -5.77 -19.62 -6.69
C LEU A 46 -5.47 -21.09 -6.92
N ALA A 47 -5.88 -21.94 -6.00
CA ALA A 47 -5.63 -23.38 -6.05
C ALA A 47 -6.82 -24.17 -5.51
N ASP A 48 -6.95 -25.43 -5.90
CA ASP A 48 -7.82 -26.43 -5.28
C ASP A 48 -6.95 -27.43 -4.52
N GLY A 49 -6.91 -27.30 -3.19
CA GLY A 49 -5.91 -27.96 -2.37
C GLY A 49 -4.49 -27.56 -2.77
N LEU A 50 -3.70 -28.53 -3.27
CA LEU A 50 -2.35 -28.29 -3.79
C LEU A 50 -2.30 -28.11 -5.32
N THR A 51 -3.44 -28.23 -6.02
CA THR A 51 -3.51 -28.14 -7.48
C THR A 51 -3.75 -26.70 -7.90
N PRO A 52 -2.82 -26.04 -8.63
CA PRO A 52 -3.06 -24.73 -9.19
C PRO A 52 -4.29 -24.69 -10.11
N LEU A 53 -5.02 -23.59 -10.08
CA LEU A 53 -6.16 -23.36 -10.99
C LEU A 53 -5.76 -22.32 -12.06
N PRO A 54 -5.25 -22.76 -13.23
CA PRO A 54 -4.88 -21.86 -14.31
C PRO A 54 -6.10 -21.35 -15.10
N GLY A 55 -5.92 -20.20 -15.76
CA GLY A 55 -6.93 -19.64 -16.67
C GLY A 55 -8.20 -19.14 -15.98
N GLN A 56 -8.24 -19.09 -14.65
CA GLN A 56 -9.39 -18.63 -13.90
C GLN A 56 -9.43 -17.11 -13.82
N GLN A 57 -10.61 -16.53 -14.05
CA GLN A 57 -10.78 -15.11 -13.88
C GLN A 57 -10.72 -14.73 -12.40
N VAL A 58 -9.87 -13.73 -12.11
CA VAL A 58 -9.82 -13.06 -10.81
C VAL A 58 -10.07 -11.56 -11.00
N ILE A 59 -10.77 -10.95 -10.05
CA ILE A 59 -11.22 -9.57 -10.08
C ILE A 59 -10.69 -8.84 -8.88
N LEU A 60 -9.95 -7.76 -9.10
CA LEU A 60 -9.57 -6.82 -8.05
C LEU A 60 -10.71 -5.81 -7.87
N GLU A 61 -11.25 -5.76 -6.67
CA GLU A 61 -12.26 -4.80 -6.27
C GLU A 61 -11.71 -3.88 -5.18
N GLY A 62 -12.19 -2.65 -5.16
CA GLY A 62 -11.78 -1.67 -4.17
C GLY A 62 -12.90 -0.76 -3.73
N ARG A 63 -12.73 -0.27 -2.50
CA ARG A 63 -13.55 0.75 -1.89
C ARG A 63 -12.64 1.93 -1.54
N ARG A 64 -12.81 3.03 -2.25
CA ARG A 64 -12.05 4.26 -2.09
C ARG A 64 -12.41 4.96 -0.78
N TYR A 65 -11.44 5.65 -0.17
CA TYR A 65 -11.74 6.56 0.94
C TYR A 65 -12.91 7.52 0.60
N PRO A 66 -13.87 7.77 1.50
CA PRO A 66 -13.94 7.39 2.92
C PRO A 66 -14.48 5.98 3.19
N TYR A 67 -14.33 5.03 2.28
CA TYR A 67 -14.69 3.62 2.38
C TYR A 67 -16.20 3.34 2.47
N GLN A 68 -17.01 4.27 2.00
CA GLN A 68 -18.47 4.15 1.94
C GLN A 68 -18.94 3.52 0.63
N GLY A 69 -20.14 2.98 0.64
CA GLY A 69 -20.75 2.35 -0.55
C GLY A 69 -20.21 0.97 -0.87
N SER A 70 -20.51 0.49 -2.08
CA SER A 70 -20.14 -0.83 -2.56
C SER A 70 -18.71 -0.90 -3.07
N TYR A 71 -18.13 -2.10 -3.10
CA TYR A 71 -16.91 -2.37 -3.83
C TYR A 71 -17.12 -2.13 -5.33
N ARG A 72 -16.12 -1.56 -5.98
CA ARG A 72 -16.10 -1.33 -7.43
C ARG A 72 -14.96 -2.13 -8.04
N VAL A 73 -15.19 -2.66 -9.23
CA VAL A 73 -14.16 -3.36 -10.00
C VAL A 73 -13.07 -2.35 -10.40
N ILE A 74 -11.83 -2.67 -10.06
CA ILE A 74 -10.63 -1.87 -10.41
C ILE A 74 -9.93 -2.51 -11.62
N ALA A 75 -9.78 -3.85 -11.61
CA ALA A 75 -9.11 -4.60 -12.66
C ALA A 75 -9.58 -6.06 -12.69
N LYS A 76 -9.34 -6.72 -13.81
CA LYS A 76 -9.56 -8.16 -14.02
C LYS A 76 -8.33 -8.77 -14.66
N THR A 77 -8.01 -10.02 -14.33
CA THR A 77 -6.94 -10.80 -14.98
C THR A 77 -7.31 -12.29 -14.94
N LEU A 78 -6.48 -13.11 -15.56
CA LEU A 78 -6.55 -14.56 -15.45
C LEU A 78 -5.36 -15.06 -14.64
N THR A 79 -5.53 -16.19 -13.99
CA THR A 79 -4.43 -16.91 -13.35
C THR A 79 -3.53 -17.56 -14.41
N ASP A 80 -2.23 -17.60 -14.16
CA ASP A 80 -1.23 -18.27 -15.00
C ASP A 80 -1.23 -19.81 -14.81
N ALA A 81 -0.31 -20.50 -15.46
CA ALA A 81 -0.16 -21.96 -15.36
C ALA A 81 0.10 -22.46 -13.92
N LYS A 82 0.55 -21.60 -13.02
CA LYS A 82 0.79 -21.89 -11.60
C LYS A 82 -0.35 -21.40 -10.70
N GLY A 83 -1.48 -20.99 -11.28
CA GLY A 83 -2.58 -20.38 -10.54
C GLY A 83 -2.28 -19.00 -9.99
N ALA A 84 -1.14 -18.40 -10.35
CA ALA A 84 -0.72 -17.09 -9.85
C ALA A 84 -1.35 -15.94 -10.65
N PHE A 85 -1.52 -14.79 -9.99
CA PHE A 85 -2.01 -13.56 -10.63
C PHE A 85 -1.35 -12.32 -10.02
N THR A 86 -1.34 -11.23 -10.79
CA THR A 86 -0.81 -9.94 -10.34
C THR A 86 -1.64 -8.80 -10.91
N PHE A 87 -1.99 -7.86 -10.04
CA PHE A 87 -2.58 -6.58 -10.42
C PHE A 87 -1.60 -5.45 -10.09
N LYS A 88 -1.60 -4.41 -10.94
CA LYS A 88 -0.80 -3.19 -10.74
C LYS A 88 -1.67 -1.94 -10.84
N PRO A 89 -2.68 -1.76 -9.96
CA PRO A 89 -3.58 -0.61 -10.01
C PRO A 89 -2.85 0.68 -9.69
N LYS A 90 -3.28 1.77 -10.35
CA LYS A 90 -2.91 3.13 -10.01
C LYS A 90 -4.07 3.75 -9.24
N LEU A 91 -3.87 3.98 -7.95
CA LEU A 91 -4.92 4.49 -7.06
C LEU A 91 -4.66 5.97 -6.75
N ASP A 92 -5.74 6.74 -6.67
CA ASP A 92 -5.69 8.18 -6.38
C ASP A 92 -5.89 8.52 -4.91
N ARG A 93 -6.34 7.56 -4.12
CA ARG A 93 -6.64 7.66 -2.69
C ARG A 93 -6.31 6.36 -1.99
N ASP A 94 -6.43 6.38 -0.69
CA ASP A 94 -6.44 5.16 0.13
C ASP A 94 -7.63 4.30 -0.24
N HIS A 95 -7.41 3.00 -0.30
CA HIS A 95 -8.43 2.00 -0.64
C HIS A 95 -8.44 0.85 0.35
N VAL A 96 -9.61 0.22 0.47
CA VAL A 96 -9.73 -1.15 0.96
C VAL A 96 -9.93 -2.03 -0.26
N LEU A 97 -9.00 -2.95 -0.50
CA LEU A 97 -8.99 -3.87 -1.62
C LEU A 97 -9.45 -5.26 -1.19
N ARG A 98 -10.02 -6.01 -2.14
CA ARG A 98 -10.21 -7.45 -2.06
C ARG A 98 -10.09 -8.05 -3.46
N VAL A 99 -9.74 -9.32 -3.52
CA VAL A 99 -9.77 -10.10 -4.76
C VAL A 99 -10.95 -11.06 -4.70
N VAL A 100 -11.60 -11.24 -5.83
CA VAL A 100 -12.73 -12.16 -6.02
C VAL A 100 -12.36 -13.16 -7.09
N ALA A 101 -12.61 -14.45 -6.84
CA ALA A 101 -12.57 -15.53 -7.81
C ALA A 101 -14.02 -16.01 -8.04
N PRO A 102 -14.74 -15.49 -9.06
CA PRO A 102 -16.19 -15.67 -9.19
C PRO A 102 -16.59 -17.13 -9.40
N ALA A 103 -15.84 -17.88 -10.21
CA ALA A 103 -16.14 -19.28 -10.51
C ALA A 103 -16.08 -20.18 -9.27
N GLN A 104 -15.22 -19.85 -8.30
CA GLN A 104 -15.07 -20.56 -7.03
C GLN A 104 -15.87 -19.91 -5.90
N GLN A 105 -16.56 -18.80 -6.15
CA GLN A 105 -17.29 -17.99 -5.17
C GLN A 105 -16.43 -17.54 -3.98
N LEU A 106 -15.11 -17.31 -4.21
CA LEU A 106 -14.15 -16.95 -3.19
C LEU A 106 -13.91 -15.44 -3.14
N PHE A 107 -13.69 -14.96 -1.91
CA PHE A 107 -13.28 -13.61 -1.61
C PHE A 107 -12.01 -13.65 -0.74
N SER A 108 -11.00 -12.85 -1.10
CA SER A 108 -9.87 -12.67 -0.21
C SER A 108 -10.25 -11.89 1.04
N ARG A 109 -9.39 -11.92 2.05
CA ARG A 109 -9.44 -10.91 3.11
C ARG A 109 -9.31 -9.51 2.53
N ARG A 110 -9.74 -8.53 3.31
CA ARG A 110 -9.66 -7.11 2.94
C ARG A 110 -8.28 -6.57 3.27
N GLU A 111 -7.62 -5.95 2.28
CA GLU A 111 -6.32 -5.32 2.45
C GLU A 111 -6.47 -3.80 2.36
N ARG A 112 -5.96 -3.08 3.36
CA ARG A 112 -5.91 -1.63 3.32
C ARG A 112 -4.62 -1.18 2.65
N VAL A 113 -4.74 -0.33 1.63
CA VAL A 113 -3.61 0.25 0.93
C VAL A 113 -3.67 1.78 1.00
N TYR A 114 -2.51 2.40 1.09
CA TYR A 114 -2.38 3.83 1.30
C TYR A 114 -1.68 4.50 0.13
N THR A 115 -2.27 5.58 -0.37
CA THR A 115 -1.67 6.43 -1.38
C THR A 115 -1.10 7.68 -0.73
N LEU A 116 0.21 7.77 -0.66
CA LEU A 116 0.91 8.91 -0.06
C LEU A 116 0.99 10.06 -1.07
N PRO A 117 1.05 11.32 -0.64
CA PRO A 117 1.47 12.40 -1.52
C PRO A 117 2.82 12.07 -2.17
N SER A 118 2.94 12.20 -3.48
CA SER A 118 4.23 12.14 -4.15
C SER A 118 5.00 13.42 -3.84
N PHE A 119 6.31 13.33 -3.59
CA PHE A 119 7.08 14.53 -3.26
C PHE A 119 8.50 14.53 -3.83
N THR A 120 9.02 15.73 -3.98
CA THR A 120 10.44 16.00 -4.25
C THR A 120 11.02 16.88 -3.14
N LEU A 121 12.27 16.61 -2.80
CA LEU A 121 12.99 17.31 -1.75
C LEU A 121 14.23 17.98 -2.34
N SER A 122 14.42 19.28 -2.07
CA SER A 122 15.53 20.06 -2.60
C SER A 122 16.04 21.09 -1.59
N TYR A 123 17.26 21.57 -1.79
CA TYR A 123 17.79 22.71 -1.06
C TYR A 123 18.52 23.67 -2.00
N ARG A 124 18.65 24.92 -1.55
CA ARG A 124 19.45 25.95 -2.21
C ARG A 124 20.16 26.82 -1.15
N ALA A 125 21.44 27.08 -1.32
CA ALA A 125 22.12 28.10 -0.56
C ALA A 125 21.53 29.48 -0.91
N VAL A 126 21.23 30.29 0.09
CA VAL A 126 20.59 31.61 -0.08
C VAL A 126 21.38 32.75 0.62
N GLY A 127 22.57 32.43 1.14
CA GLY A 127 23.51 33.30 1.79
C GLY A 127 24.57 32.53 2.56
N PRO A 128 25.59 33.19 3.08
CA PRO A 128 26.63 32.55 3.90
C PRO A 128 26.02 31.79 5.08
N GLY A 129 26.24 30.48 5.13
CA GLY A 129 25.71 29.61 6.19
C GLY A 129 24.17 29.51 6.24
N VAL A 130 23.44 29.94 5.20
CA VAL A 130 21.97 29.88 5.16
C VAL A 130 21.51 29.03 3.97
N ALA A 131 20.69 28.03 4.25
CA ALA A 131 20.06 27.20 3.23
C ALA A 131 18.53 27.37 3.25
N ARG A 132 17.91 27.33 2.07
CA ARG A 132 16.46 27.14 1.92
C ARG A 132 16.21 25.69 1.63
N LEU A 133 15.44 25.03 2.47
CA LEU A 133 14.92 23.67 2.26
C LEU A 133 13.55 23.77 1.66
N THR A 134 13.25 22.92 0.67
CA THR A 134 11.97 22.94 -0.03
C THR A 134 11.50 21.51 -0.27
N GLN A 135 10.24 21.24 0.02
CA GLN A 135 9.55 20.03 -0.36
C GLN A 135 8.32 20.41 -1.22
N ARG A 136 8.20 19.80 -2.39
CA ARG A 136 7.05 19.93 -3.25
C ARG A 136 6.25 18.65 -3.24
N TYR A 137 4.93 18.78 -3.23
CA TYR A 137 4.01 17.64 -3.19
C TYR A 137 3.12 17.66 -4.42
N THR A 138 2.80 16.46 -4.89
CA THR A 138 1.79 16.23 -5.92
C THR A 138 0.75 15.25 -5.38
N VAL A 139 -0.52 15.63 -5.48
CA VAL A 139 -1.71 14.88 -5.06
C VAL A 139 -2.82 15.08 -6.09
N PRO A 140 -3.93 14.34 -6.04
CA PRO A 140 -5.12 14.67 -6.83
C PRO A 140 -5.57 16.12 -6.63
N ALA A 141 -6.13 16.75 -7.67
CA ALA A 141 -6.44 18.17 -7.67
C ALA A 141 -7.44 18.62 -6.59
N ASP A 142 -8.32 17.71 -6.17
CA ASP A 142 -9.34 17.90 -5.15
C ASP A 142 -8.85 17.65 -3.70
N VAL A 143 -7.61 17.15 -3.53
CA VAL A 143 -7.01 16.96 -2.20
C VAL A 143 -6.49 18.27 -1.65
N LYS A 144 -6.82 18.53 -0.39
CA LYS A 144 -6.28 19.66 0.37
C LYS A 144 -5.22 19.16 1.36
N LEU A 145 -4.02 19.73 1.30
CA LEU A 145 -2.94 19.49 2.26
C LEU A 145 -2.73 20.75 3.09
N SER A 146 -2.83 20.62 4.40
CA SER A 146 -2.65 21.74 5.35
C SER A 146 -1.63 21.46 6.46
N ALA A 147 -1.21 20.19 6.61
CA ALA A 147 -0.26 19.83 7.63
C ALA A 147 1.13 20.40 7.35
N PRO A 148 1.88 20.87 8.38
CA PRO A 148 3.22 21.35 8.21
C PRO A 148 4.20 20.22 7.87
N THR A 149 5.29 20.60 7.18
CA THR A 149 6.42 19.71 6.94
C THR A 149 7.47 19.90 8.02
N HIS A 150 7.93 18.82 8.61
CA HIS A 150 9.07 18.81 9.50
C HIS A 150 10.33 18.43 8.71
N PHE A 151 11.30 19.35 8.64
CA PHE A 151 12.61 19.11 8.05
C PHE A 151 13.59 18.74 9.15
N TYR A 152 14.37 17.71 8.92
CA TYR A 152 15.35 17.17 9.84
C TYR A 152 16.73 17.35 9.23
N LEU A 153 17.65 17.95 9.98
CA LEU A 153 18.99 18.24 9.52
C LEU A 153 20.03 17.60 10.43
N GLY A 154 21.13 17.21 9.84
CA GLY A 154 22.30 16.71 10.55
C GLY A 154 23.59 17.03 9.79
N ARG A 155 24.72 17.02 10.49
CA ARG A 155 26.05 17.12 9.87
C ARG A 155 26.21 16.00 8.84
N ARG A 156 26.93 16.23 7.75
CA ARG A 156 27.28 15.17 6.80
C ARG A 156 28.02 14.04 7.55
N GLY A 157 27.59 12.80 7.35
CA GLY A 157 28.09 11.63 8.07
C GLY A 157 27.33 11.29 9.35
N ALA A 158 26.49 12.18 9.89
CA ALA A 158 25.64 11.84 11.03
C ALA A 158 24.57 10.81 10.64
N LYS A 159 24.35 9.80 11.48
CA LYS A 159 23.29 8.80 11.28
C LYS A 159 21.91 9.30 11.68
N VAL A 160 21.86 10.27 12.61
CA VAL A 160 20.64 10.82 13.20
C VAL A 160 20.62 12.33 13.01
N ALA A 161 19.44 12.89 12.76
CA ALA A 161 19.24 14.32 12.72
C ALA A 161 19.45 14.95 14.11
N SER A 162 20.21 16.04 14.16
CA SER A 162 20.45 16.80 15.39
C SER A 162 19.58 18.06 15.50
N ARG A 163 18.84 18.39 14.45
CA ARG A 163 17.99 19.58 14.39
C ARG A 163 16.72 19.32 13.60
N GLN A 164 15.60 19.83 14.11
CA GLN A 164 14.31 19.83 13.44
C GLN A 164 13.85 21.27 13.23
N VAL A 165 13.29 21.54 12.05
CA VAL A 165 12.67 22.84 11.72
C VAL A 165 11.34 22.57 11.01
N ARG A 166 10.39 23.49 11.18
CA ARG A 166 9.05 23.40 10.59
C ARG A 166 8.96 24.34 9.39
N GLY A 167 8.36 23.84 8.30
CA GLY A 167 7.95 24.63 7.14
C GLY A 167 6.45 24.52 6.92
N ASP A 168 5.80 25.65 6.66
CA ASP A 168 4.36 25.66 6.39
C ASP A 168 4.10 25.21 4.95
N THR A 169 3.05 24.42 4.80
CA THR A 169 2.62 23.88 3.51
C THR A 169 1.59 24.82 2.89
N ARG A 170 1.85 25.27 1.67
CA ARG A 170 0.95 26.11 0.89
C ARG A 170 0.63 25.49 -0.46
N ARG A 171 -0.57 25.74 -0.95
CA ARG A 171 -0.97 25.35 -2.31
C ARG A 171 -0.30 26.28 -3.32
N THR A 172 0.26 25.71 -4.38
CA THR A 172 0.86 26.46 -5.50
C THR A 172 -0.03 26.42 -6.74
N SER A 173 -0.72 25.32 -6.97
CA SER A 173 -1.75 25.13 -7.99
C SER A 173 -2.63 23.93 -7.64
N ALA A 174 -3.61 23.56 -8.48
CA ALA A 174 -4.46 22.39 -8.27
C ALA A 174 -3.60 21.12 -8.16
N GLY A 175 -3.72 20.39 -7.04
CA GLY A 175 -2.95 19.17 -6.77
C GLY A 175 -1.47 19.38 -6.46
N HIS A 176 -0.98 20.63 -6.41
CA HIS A 176 0.42 20.94 -6.15
C HIS A 176 0.57 21.80 -4.89
N TYR A 177 1.49 21.40 -4.02
CA TYR A 177 1.78 22.07 -2.77
C TYR A 177 3.28 22.21 -2.57
N MET A 178 3.66 23.20 -1.79
CA MET A 178 5.07 23.44 -1.44
C MET A 178 5.18 23.81 0.02
N SER A 179 6.17 23.22 0.68
CA SER A 179 6.64 23.66 2.00
C SER A 179 8.08 24.10 1.88
N SER A 180 8.43 25.24 2.48
CA SER A 180 9.83 25.69 2.50
C SER A 180 10.16 26.44 3.77
N VAL A 181 11.44 26.36 4.18
CA VAL A 181 11.97 27.04 5.33
C VAL A 181 13.42 27.49 5.07
N LYS A 182 13.79 28.67 5.54
CA LYS A 182 15.19 29.12 5.60
C LYS A 182 15.79 28.67 6.93
N VAL A 183 16.97 28.06 6.87
CA VAL A 183 17.68 27.60 8.07
C VAL A 183 19.10 28.13 8.07
N ARG A 184 19.55 28.64 9.20
CA ARG A 184 20.96 28.95 9.45
C ARG A 184 21.64 27.64 9.86
N LEU A 185 22.66 27.24 9.11
CA LEU A 185 23.46 26.06 9.40
C LEU A 185 24.50 26.40 10.51
N PRO A 186 24.76 25.48 11.46
CA PRO A 186 25.84 25.65 12.41
C PRO A 186 27.17 25.84 11.71
N ALA A 187 27.99 26.81 12.15
CA ALA A 187 29.30 27.08 11.56
C ALA A 187 30.23 25.85 11.58
N ALA A 188 30.12 25.02 12.63
CA ALA A 188 30.85 23.75 12.75
C ALA A 188 30.56 22.74 11.63
N TRP A 189 29.46 22.89 10.90
CA TRP A 189 29.16 22.01 9.77
C TRP A 189 29.86 22.41 8.47
N LYS A 190 30.49 23.58 8.43
CA LYS A 190 31.20 24.12 7.26
C LYS A 190 30.41 24.00 5.96
N GLY A 191 29.08 24.25 6.02
CA GLY A 191 28.16 24.09 4.87
C GLY A 191 27.86 22.64 4.48
N ARG A 192 28.41 21.64 5.11
CA ARG A 192 28.19 20.22 4.82
C ARG A 192 27.11 19.65 5.73
N PHE A 193 25.95 19.40 5.18
CA PHE A 193 24.82 18.85 5.92
C PHE A 193 24.04 17.82 5.09
N ARG A 194 23.21 17.08 5.78
CA ARG A 194 22.19 16.20 5.22
C ARG A 194 20.86 16.64 5.76
N PHE A 195 19.80 16.40 5.00
CA PHE A 195 18.48 16.68 5.47
C PHE A 195 17.48 15.64 4.93
N GLY A 196 16.41 15.48 5.66
CA GLY A 196 15.25 14.69 5.30
C GLY A 196 14.00 15.45 5.70
N SER A 197 12.86 14.89 5.41
CA SER A 197 11.59 15.48 5.80
C SER A 197 10.59 14.43 6.22
N CYS A 198 9.66 14.84 7.06
CA CYS A 198 8.48 14.08 7.38
C CYS A 198 7.25 14.98 7.24
N PHE A 199 6.26 14.46 6.59
CA PHE A 199 4.97 15.10 6.40
C PHE A 199 3.89 14.17 6.94
N ARG A 200 3.09 14.67 7.88
CA ARG A 200 1.88 13.96 8.33
C ARG A 200 0.78 14.23 7.34
N THR A 201 0.03 13.20 7.01
CA THR A 201 -1.14 13.35 6.15
C THR A 201 -2.19 14.24 6.81
N THR A 202 -2.84 15.07 6.01
CA THR A 202 -3.94 15.89 6.48
C THR A 202 -5.13 14.99 6.81
N PRO A 203 -5.69 15.02 8.02
CA PRO A 203 -6.89 14.26 8.35
C PRO A 203 -8.01 14.51 7.35
N GLY A 204 -8.72 13.46 6.96
CA GLY A 204 -9.81 13.54 5.98
C GLY A 204 -9.39 13.69 4.52
N SER A 205 -8.09 13.76 4.22
CA SER A 205 -7.60 13.83 2.83
C SER A 205 -7.79 12.54 2.04
N GLY A 206 -7.90 11.39 2.71
CA GLY A 206 -7.88 10.07 2.10
C GLY A 206 -6.53 9.72 1.48
N MET A 207 -5.47 10.34 1.97
CA MET A 207 -4.09 10.16 1.54
C MET A 207 -3.23 9.77 2.72
N GLY A 208 -2.58 8.59 2.62
CA GLY A 208 -1.59 8.11 3.56
C GLY A 208 -2.13 7.44 4.82
N ASP A 209 -1.27 6.69 5.50
CA ASP A 209 -1.62 5.99 6.73
C ASP A 209 -1.86 6.98 7.87
N PRO A 210 -3.07 7.05 8.44
CA PRO A 210 -3.38 7.94 9.55
C PRO A 210 -2.60 7.61 10.83
N ASN A 211 -2.10 6.37 10.95
CA ASN A 211 -1.30 5.91 12.08
C ASN A 211 0.20 6.13 11.86
N ALA A 212 0.62 6.57 10.64
CA ALA A 212 2.01 6.85 10.38
C ALA A 212 2.50 7.99 11.26
N THR A 213 3.45 7.71 12.13
CA THR A 213 4.20 8.69 12.90
C THR A 213 5.42 9.13 12.11
N CYS A 214 5.84 10.39 12.28
CA CYS A 214 7.15 10.81 11.81
C CYS A 214 8.22 10.12 12.66
N PRO A 215 8.90 9.07 12.18
CA PRO A 215 9.94 8.41 12.97
C PRO A 215 11.09 9.39 13.23
N LYS A 216 11.91 9.11 14.23
CA LYS A 216 13.24 9.77 14.34
C LYS A 216 13.94 9.53 13.00
N VAL A 217 14.06 10.58 12.20
CA VAL A 217 14.49 10.44 10.81
C VAL A 217 15.94 10.04 10.77
N HIS A 218 16.20 8.80 10.39
CA HIS A 218 17.51 8.42 9.94
C HIS A 218 17.77 9.13 8.61
N LEU A 219 18.82 9.95 8.58
CA LEU A 219 19.27 10.62 7.37
C LEU A 219 19.85 9.56 6.42
N ARG A 220 18.99 8.87 5.67
CA ARG A 220 19.40 7.98 4.59
C ARG A 220 19.61 8.81 3.33
N PHE A 221 20.72 8.58 2.68
CA PHE A 221 21.08 9.12 1.36
C PHE A 221 21.61 7.99 0.50
#